data_b2b564667c70b60e396260e2fbaa9cb5
#
_entry.id   b2b564667c70b60e396260e2fbaa9cb5
#
_cell.length_a   1.000
_cell.length_b   1.000
_cell.length_c   1.000
_cell.angle_alpha   90.00
_cell.angle_beta   90.00
_cell.angle_gamma   90.00
#
_symmetry.space_group_name_H-M   'P 1'
#
loop_
_entity.id
_entity.type
_entity.pdbx_description
1 polymer ?
#
loop_
_entity_poly.entity_id
_entity_poly.type
_entity_poly.pdbx_seq_one_letter_code
_entity_poly.pdbx_strand_id
1 'polypeptide(L)'
;VNMNNEIRVVENEINEEKLRIIKDLSKKVGAESEFLKYNIEILAELDFIFAKAKFGKENGYSKPIFNDDFNIKLRNVFHPLIDSEKVVKTDVDIDSGTKALIITGPNTGGKTVIIKTVGIISLLAQSGCMIPADESSTIPIFKEIFTDIGDEQSIEQSLSTFSSHMINIVDILKPVSYTHLTL
;
A
#
# COMPACT_ATOMS: atom_id res chain seq x y z
N VAL A 1 55.55 -14.31 40.21
CA VAL A 1 54.41 -15.26 40.25
C VAL A 1 53.26 -14.67 41.05
N ASN A 2 53.46 -13.99 42.18
CA ASN A 2 52.41 -13.43 43.02
C ASN A 2 51.61 -12.29 42.31
N MET A 3 52.30 -11.33 41.69
CA MET A 3 51.68 -10.18 41.05
C MET A 3 50.71 -10.56 39.91
N ASN A 4 51.03 -11.57 39.07
CA ASN A 4 50.15 -12.08 38.04
C ASN A 4 48.90 -12.77 38.62
N ASN A 5 48.99 -13.40 39.76
CA ASN A 5 47.83 -13.98 40.44
C ASN A 5 46.95 -12.91 41.02
N GLU A 6 47.52 -11.86 41.59
CA GLU A 6 46.75 -10.71 42.11
C GLU A 6 46.01 -9.97 41.01
N ILE A 7 46.66 -9.75 39.88
CA ILE A 7 46.03 -9.16 38.68
C ILE A 7 44.82 -10.01 38.22
N ARG A 8 44.99 -11.32 38.13
CA ARG A 8 43.86 -12.20 37.75
C ARG A 8 42.71 -12.20 38.72
N VAL A 9 42.99 -12.09 40.02
CA VAL A 9 41.95 -11.98 41.04
C VAL A 9 41.15 -10.70 40.83
N VAL A 10 41.82 -9.55 40.69
CA VAL A 10 41.19 -8.27 40.45
C VAL A 10 40.41 -8.25 39.11
N GLU A 11 40.95 -8.84 38.05
CA GLU A 11 40.21 -8.96 36.80
C GLU A 11 38.94 -9.78 36.92
N ASN A 12 38.96 -10.86 37.70
CA ASN A 12 37.78 -11.67 37.98
C ASN A 12 36.72 -10.86 38.78
N GLU A 13 37.16 -10.15 39.84
CA GLU A 13 36.28 -9.29 40.65
C GLU A 13 35.63 -8.21 39.76
N ILE A 14 36.41 -7.58 38.87
CA ILE A 14 35.86 -6.60 37.94
C ILE A 14 34.80 -7.23 37.01
N ASN A 15 35.05 -8.44 36.53
CA ASN A 15 34.10 -9.13 35.64
C ASN A 15 32.81 -9.54 36.35
N GLU A 16 32.94 -10.03 37.61
CA GLU A 16 31.80 -10.36 38.45
C GLU A 16 30.94 -9.11 38.75
N GLU A 17 31.55 -7.98 39.06
CA GLU A 17 30.83 -6.73 39.32
C GLU A 17 30.17 -6.17 38.07
N LYS A 18 30.82 -6.25 36.86
CA LYS A 18 30.22 -5.94 35.60
C LYS A 18 28.96 -6.77 35.35
N LEU A 19 29.05 -8.09 35.54
CA LEU A 19 27.91 -8.98 35.39
C LEU A 19 26.78 -8.66 36.36
N ARG A 20 27.10 -8.30 37.61
CA ARG A 20 26.11 -7.89 38.61
C ARG A 20 25.37 -6.64 38.15
N ILE A 21 26.10 -5.62 37.71
CA ILE A 21 25.52 -4.36 37.22
C ILE A 21 24.63 -4.61 35.97
N ILE A 22 25.09 -5.41 35.02
CA ILE A 22 24.33 -5.74 33.81
C ILE A 22 23.03 -6.48 34.15
N LYS A 23 23.08 -7.42 35.13
CA LYS A 23 21.87 -8.13 35.59
C LYS A 23 20.87 -7.19 36.26
N ASP A 24 21.36 -6.26 37.08
CA ASP A 24 20.48 -5.27 37.75
C ASP A 24 19.80 -4.34 36.72
N LEU A 25 20.57 -3.82 35.76
CA LEU A 25 20.03 -3.00 34.66
C LEU A 25 19.04 -3.79 33.81
N SER A 26 19.36 -5.03 33.46
CA SER A 26 18.45 -5.90 32.71
C SER A 26 17.15 -6.17 33.44
N LYS A 27 17.17 -6.34 34.78
CA LYS A 27 15.95 -6.46 35.57
C LYS A 27 15.11 -5.20 35.52
N LYS A 28 15.72 -4.02 35.63
CA LYS A 28 15.03 -2.72 35.58
C LYS A 28 14.36 -2.54 34.19
N VAL A 29 15.08 -2.81 33.11
CA VAL A 29 14.51 -2.77 31.75
C VAL A 29 13.41 -3.82 31.59
N GLY A 30 13.60 -5.03 32.11
CA GLY A 30 12.60 -6.09 32.06
C GLY A 30 11.31 -5.75 32.78
N ALA A 31 11.37 -4.99 33.86
CA ALA A 31 10.18 -4.51 34.61
C ALA A 31 9.31 -3.58 33.74
N GLU A 32 9.92 -2.84 32.82
CA GLU A 32 9.24 -1.91 31.92
C GLU A 32 8.96 -2.50 30.52
N SER A 33 9.16 -3.81 30.36
CA SER A 33 9.13 -4.46 29.03
C SER A 33 7.81 -4.28 28.29
N GLU A 34 6.68 -4.31 28.98
CA GLU A 34 5.35 -4.13 28.37
C GLU A 34 5.17 -2.70 27.84
N PHE A 35 5.60 -1.69 28.59
CA PHE A 35 5.57 -0.30 28.12
C PHE A 35 6.51 -0.08 26.93
N LEU A 36 7.68 -0.72 26.95
CA LEU A 36 8.63 -0.62 25.84
C LEU A 36 8.07 -1.25 24.57
N LYS A 37 7.42 -2.42 24.66
CA LYS A 37 6.74 -3.06 23.52
C LYS A 37 5.64 -2.16 22.96
N TYR A 38 4.77 -1.66 23.83
CA TYR A 38 3.69 -0.75 23.43
C TYR A 38 4.22 0.52 22.73
N ASN A 39 5.29 1.11 23.24
CA ASN A 39 5.93 2.26 22.61
C ASN A 39 6.50 1.94 21.23
N ILE A 40 7.05 0.74 21.03
CA ILE A 40 7.55 0.30 19.71
C ILE A 40 6.39 0.18 18.71
N GLU A 41 5.25 -0.34 19.12
CA GLU A 41 4.06 -0.44 18.27
C GLU A 41 3.57 0.95 17.84
N ILE A 42 3.45 1.90 18.79
CA ILE A 42 3.08 3.29 18.48
C ILE A 42 4.09 3.95 17.54
N LEU A 43 5.38 3.75 17.78
CA LEU A 43 6.43 4.31 16.92
C LEU A 43 6.36 3.74 15.50
N ALA A 44 6.07 2.45 15.35
CA ALA A 44 5.89 1.82 14.04
C ALA A 44 4.67 2.41 13.28
N GLU A 45 3.56 2.64 13.97
CA GLU A 45 2.39 3.30 13.36
C GLU A 45 2.71 4.75 12.93
N LEU A 46 3.38 5.50 13.78
CA LEU A 46 3.80 6.88 13.46
C LEU A 46 4.75 6.91 12.27
N ASP A 47 5.75 6.03 12.25
CA ASP A 47 6.69 5.93 11.12
C ASP A 47 5.97 5.63 9.81
N PHE A 48 5.01 4.70 9.84
CA PHE A 48 4.18 4.39 8.68
C PHE A 48 3.32 5.56 8.20
N ILE A 49 2.73 6.33 9.13
CA ILE A 49 1.97 7.55 8.79
C ILE A 49 2.89 8.59 8.15
N PHE A 50 4.06 8.82 8.74
CA PHE A 50 5.04 9.75 8.19
C PHE A 50 5.58 9.30 6.84
N ALA A 51 5.81 8.01 6.63
CA ALA A 51 6.25 7.47 5.35
C ALA A 51 5.22 7.74 4.24
N LYS A 52 3.91 7.51 4.51
CA LYS A 52 2.84 7.83 3.56
C LYS A 52 2.76 9.33 3.25
N ALA A 53 2.84 10.17 4.27
CA ALA A 53 2.79 11.62 4.10
C ALA A 53 4.01 12.13 3.31
N LYS A 54 5.19 11.63 3.62
CA LYS A 54 6.44 11.95 2.91
C LYS A 54 6.37 11.53 1.45
N PHE A 55 5.93 10.29 1.18
CA PHE A 55 5.74 9.78 -0.18
C PHE A 55 4.83 10.70 -1.01
N GLY A 56 3.67 11.08 -0.46
CA GLY A 56 2.75 11.97 -1.16
C GLY A 56 3.34 13.35 -1.42
N LYS A 57 3.99 13.94 -0.43
CA LYS A 57 4.60 15.27 -0.54
C LYS A 57 5.76 15.32 -1.54
N GLU A 58 6.65 14.35 -1.51
CA GLU A 58 7.83 14.29 -2.40
C GLU A 58 7.43 14.09 -3.86
N ASN A 59 6.31 13.42 -4.12
CA ASN A 59 5.79 13.19 -5.46
C ASN A 59 4.76 14.24 -5.92
N GLY A 60 4.45 15.24 -5.11
CA GLY A 60 3.46 16.26 -5.45
C GLY A 60 2.04 15.72 -5.57
N TYR A 61 1.70 14.68 -4.81
CA TYR A 61 0.39 14.05 -4.79
C TYR A 61 -0.57 14.82 -3.88
N SER A 62 -1.86 14.70 -4.14
CA SER A 62 -2.91 15.38 -3.40
C SER A 62 -3.72 14.42 -2.54
N LYS A 63 -4.32 14.95 -1.47
CA LYS A 63 -5.23 14.16 -0.63
C LYS A 63 -6.54 13.93 -1.38
N PRO A 64 -7.00 12.69 -1.56
CA PRO A 64 -8.29 12.42 -2.19
C PRO A 64 -9.44 12.86 -1.29
N ILE A 65 -10.54 13.29 -1.91
CA ILE A 65 -11.81 13.53 -1.23
C ILE A 65 -12.67 12.27 -1.38
N PHE A 66 -13.06 11.67 -0.26
CA PHE A 66 -13.97 10.53 -0.29
C PHE A 66 -15.41 10.99 -0.37
N ASN A 67 -16.24 10.26 -1.14
CA ASN A 67 -17.68 10.49 -1.25
C ASN A 67 -18.47 9.19 -1.05
N ASP A 68 -19.71 9.32 -0.63
CA ASP A 68 -20.65 8.22 -0.41
C ASP A 68 -21.55 7.97 -1.64
N ASP A 69 -21.46 8.80 -2.67
CA ASP A 69 -22.34 8.79 -3.85
C ASP A 69 -21.87 7.83 -4.95
N PHE A 70 -20.79 7.09 -4.70
CA PHE A 70 -20.15 6.19 -5.69
C PHE A 70 -19.73 6.89 -7.00
N ASN A 71 -19.44 8.19 -6.95
CA ASN A 71 -18.93 8.96 -8.08
C ASN A 71 -17.39 8.96 -8.06
N ILE A 72 -16.77 8.67 -9.21
CA ILE A 72 -15.35 8.88 -9.42
C ILE A 72 -15.17 10.15 -10.24
N LYS A 73 -14.51 11.15 -9.68
CA LYS A 73 -14.10 12.37 -10.41
C LYS A 73 -12.62 12.59 -10.18
N LEU A 74 -11.81 12.15 -11.11
CA LEU A 74 -10.36 12.32 -11.07
C LEU A 74 -9.96 13.41 -12.06
N ARG A 75 -9.18 14.39 -11.60
CA ARG A 75 -8.68 15.50 -12.41
C ARG A 75 -7.17 15.42 -12.53
N ASN A 76 -6.69 15.58 -13.75
CA ASN A 76 -5.26 15.52 -14.04
C ASN A 76 -4.59 14.25 -13.48
N VAL A 77 -5.33 13.14 -13.41
CA VAL A 77 -4.84 11.88 -12.85
C VAL A 77 -3.80 11.23 -13.76
N PHE A 78 -2.82 10.59 -13.17
CA PHE A 78 -1.78 9.87 -13.90
C PHE A 78 -1.32 8.62 -13.13
N HIS A 79 -0.69 7.71 -13.86
CA HIS A 79 -0.21 6.46 -13.27
C HIS A 79 1.06 6.70 -12.45
N PRO A 80 1.12 6.33 -11.14
CA PRO A 80 2.23 6.65 -10.25
C PRO A 80 3.58 6.06 -10.64
N LEU A 81 3.59 5.01 -11.45
CA LEU A 81 4.82 4.34 -11.92
C LEU A 81 5.30 4.83 -13.30
N ILE A 82 4.63 5.82 -13.90
CA ILE A 82 5.08 6.46 -15.13
C ILE A 82 5.78 7.76 -14.76
N ASP A 83 6.91 8.00 -15.38
CA ASP A 83 7.70 9.22 -15.21
C ASP A 83 6.83 10.47 -15.41
N SER A 84 6.84 11.37 -14.42
CA SER A 84 6.03 12.59 -14.41
C SER A 84 6.28 13.52 -15.59
N GLU A 85 7.47 13.45 -16.23
CA GLU A 85 7.80 14.24 -17.42
C GLU A 85 7.20 13.66 -18.70
N LYS A 86 6.86 12.36 -18.70
CA LYS A 86 6.36 11.63 -19.88
C LYS A 86 4.88 11.30 -19.80
N VAL A 87 4.29 11.40 -18.62
CA VAL A 87 2.91 11.00 -18.40
C VAL A 87 1.93 12.02 -18.98
N VAL A 88 0.91 11.52 -19.66
CA VAL A 88 -0.24 12.33 -20.07
C VAL A 88 -1.27 12.30 -18.95
N LYS A 89 -1.51 13.44 -18.33
CA LYS A 89 -2.55 13.60 -17.33
C LYS A 89 -3.93 13.55 -17.99
N THR A 90 -4.87 12.89 -17.35
CA THR A 90 -6.19 12.62 -17.91
C THR A 90 -7.26 12.89 -16.85
N ASP A 91 -8.43 13.31 -17.31
CA ASP A 91 -9.62 13.41 -16.46
C ASP A 91 -10.47 12.14 -16.59
N VAL A 92 -11.02 11.66 -15.48
CA VAL A 92 -11.92 10.51 -15.44
C VAL A 92 -13.15 10.88 -14.64
N ASP A 93 -14.31 10.77 -15.29
CA ASP A 93 -15.63 10.98 -14.68
C ASP A 93 -16.46 9.70 -14.82
N ILE A 94 -16.88 9.13 -13.70
CA ILE A 94 -17.81 7.99 -13.64
C ILE A 94 -18.87 8.31 -12.60
N ASP A 95 -20.09 8.57 -13.08
CA ASP A 95 -21.20 8.88 -12.19
C ASP A 95 -21.79 7.61 -11.56
N SER A 96 -22.46 7.77 -10.43
CA SER A 96 -23.08 6.66 -9.66
C SER A 96 -24.08 5.82 -10.45
N GLY A 97 -24.70 6.38 -11.48
CA GLY A 97 -25.58 5.67 -12.40
C GLY A 97 -24.88 4.86 -13.49
N THR A 98 -23.57 5.02 -13.64
CA THR A 98 -22.78 4.36 -14.68
C THR A 98 -22.53 2.92 -14.30
N LYS A 99 -23.13 1.98 -15.02
CA LYS A 99 -22.95 0.54 -14.79
C LYS A 99 -21.72 -0.03 -15.51
N ALA A 100 -21.33 0.59 -16.62
CA ALA A 100 -20.18 0.17 -17.42
C ALA A 100 -19.56 1.37 -18.12
N LEU A 101 -18.25 1.46 -18.12
CA LEU A 101 -17.46 2.42 -18.86
C LEU A 101 -16.70 1.66 -19.97
N ILE A 102 -16.94 2.01 -21.21
CA ILE A 102 -16.27 1.42 -22.38
C ILE A 102 -15.23 2.40 -22.88
N ILE A 103 -13.96 2.01 -22.87
CA ILE A 103 -12.83 2.81 -23.35
C ILE A 103 -12.37 2.26 -24.70
N THR A 104 -12.53 3.04 -25.76
CA THR A 104 -12.14 2.66 -27.13
C THR A 104 -11.01 3.55 -27.63
N GLY A 105 -10.29 3.08 -28.64
CA GLY A 105 -9.21 3.83 -29.26
C GLY A 105 -8.08 2.94 -29.76
N PRO A 106 -7.03 3.48 -30.37
CA PRO A 106 -5.87 2.72 -30.84
C PRO A 106 -5.08 2.10 -29.66
N ASN A 107 -4.32 1.03 -29.91
CA ASN A 107 -3.56 0.33 -28.86
C ASN A 107 -2.49 1.21 -28.20
N THR A 108 -1.98 2.20 -28.93
CA THR A 108 -1.03 3.20 -28.44
C THR A 108 -1.70 4.32 -27.62
N GLY A 109 -3.04 4.36 -27.55
CA GLY A 109 -3.82 5.43 -26.93
C GLY A 109 -3.95 5.36 -25.40
N GLY A 110 -3.21 4.51 -24.71
CA GLY A 110 -3.18 4.47 -23.25
C GLY A 110 -4.43 3.86 -22.57
N LYS A 111 -5.31 3.16 -23.30
CA LYS A 111 -6.52 2.51 -22.75
C LYS A 111 -6.24 1.67 -21.49
N THR A 112 -5.29 0.75 -21.60
CA THR A 112 -4.89 -0.13 -20.48
C THR A 112 -4.27 0.67 -19.33
N VAL A 113 -3.55 1.75 -19.64
CA VAL A 113 -2.95 2.64 -18.64
C VAL A 113 -4.05 3.32 -17.82
N ILE A 114 -5.11 3.84 -18.45
CA ILE A 114 -6.22 4.50 -17.73
C ILE A 114 -6.92 3.52 -16.80
N ILE A 115 -7.22 2.31 -17.25
CA ILE A 115 -7.87 1.28 -16.41
C ILE A 115 -6.99 0.93 -15.21
N LYS A 116 -5.69 0.68 -15.46
CA LYS A 116 -4.71 0.44 -14.38
C LYS A 116 -4.60 1.63 -13.43
N THR A 117 -4.63 2.85 -13.96
CA THR A 117 -4.55 4.07 -13.15
C THR A 117 -5.74 4.18 -12.20
N VAL A 118 -6.96 4.04 -12.68
CA VAL A 118 -8.15 4.10 -11.82
C VAL A 118 -8.09 3.04 -10.71
N GLY A 119 -7.68 1.81 -11.04
CA GLY A 119 -7.53 0.75 -10.04
C GLY A 119 -6.48 1.06 -8.97
N ILE A 120 -5.26 1.46 -9.39
CA ILE A 120 -4.18 1.74 -8.43
C ILE A 120 -4.46 2.99 -7.59
N ILE A 121 -5.10 4.02 -8.16
CA ILE A 121 -5.50 5.23 -7.43
C ILE A 121 -6.53 4.90 -6.36
N SER A 122 -7.50 4.04 -6.67
CA SER A 122 -8.50 3.57 -5.71
C SER A 122 -7.84 2.83 -4.52
N LEU A 123 -6.88 1.96 -4.81
CA LEU A 123 -6.13 1.23 -3.77
C LEU A 123 -5.25 2.17 -2.94
N LEU A 124 -4.54 3.11 -3.56
CA LEU A 124 -3.73 4.11 -2.85
C LEU A 124 -4.58 4.95 -1.91
N ALA A 125 -5.70 5.50 -2.41
CA ALA A 125 -6.62 6.30 -1.62
C ALA A 125 -7.14 5.52 -0.39
N GLN A 126 -7.62 4.30 -0.59
CA GLN A 126 -8.14 3.45 0.48
C GLN A 126 -7.07 2.97 1.48
N SER A 127 -5.80 2.94 1.06
CA SER A 127 -4.67 2.69 1.96
C SER A 127 -4.25 3.92 2.77
N GLY A 128 -4.96 5.04 2.62
CA GLY A 128 -4.66 6.31 3.30
C GLY A 128 -3.43 7.02 2.73
N CYS A 129 -3.10 6.78 1.47
CA CYS A 129 -2.05 7.50 0.75
C CYS A 129 -2.64 8.70 -0.02
N MET A 130 -1.79 9.68 -0.29
CA MET A 130 -2.08 10.71 -1.29
C MET A 130 -2.03 10.09 -2.69
N ILE A 131 -2.74 10.70 -3.65
CA ILE A 131 -2.89 10.19 -5.01
C ILE A 131 -2.34 11.17 -6.05
N PRO A 132 -1.81 10.69 -7.19
CA PRO A 132 -1.34 11.52 -8.30
C PRO A 132 -2.53 12.09 -9.10
N ALA A 133 -3.22 13.05 -8.52
CA ALA A 133 -4.37 13.75 -9.08
C ALA A 133 -4.51 15.14 -8.44
N ASP A 134 -5.34 16.01 -9.00
CA ASP A 134 -5.62 17.31 -8.41
C ASP A 134 -6.42 17.20 -7.10
N GLU A 135 -6.32 18.21 -6.24
CA GLU A 135 -7.00 18.27 -4.93
C GLU A 135 -8.53 18.21 -5.01
N SER A 136 -9.11 18.56 -6.17
CA SER A 136 -10.55 18.47 -6.43
C SER A 136 -11.04 17.06 -6.74
N SER A 137 -10.15 16.08 -6.78
CA SER A 137 -10.48 14.70 -7.14
C SER A 137 -11.24 14.01 -6.02
N THR A 138 -12.35 13.37 -6.41
CA THR A 138 -13.19 12.61 -5.50
C THR A 138 -13.27 11.15 -5.90
N ILE A 139 -13.33 10.28 -4.91
CA ILE A 139 -13.37 8.83 -5.10
C ILE A 139 -14.23 8.16 -4.03
N PRO A 140 -15.05 7.15 -4.35
CA PRO A 140 -15.79 6.41 -3.35
C PRO A 140 -14.89 5.37 -2.65
N ILE A 141 -15.38 4.84 -1.53
CA ILE A 141 -14.77 3.68 -0.88
C ILE A 141 -15.36 2.42 -1.49
N PHE A 142 -14.54 1.62 -2.15
CA PHE A 142 -14.93 0.33 -2.72
C PHE A 142 -14.79 -0.77 -1.67
N LYS A 143 -15.75 -1.66 -1.60
CA LYS A 143 -15.64 -2.87 -0.77
C LYS A 143 -14.63 -3.84 -1.37
N GLU A 144 -14.65 -3.96 -2.70
CA GLU A 144 -13.83 -4.90 -3.45
C GLU A 144 -13.43 -4.26 -4.79
N ILE A 145 -12.23 -4.56 -5.24
CA ILE A 145 -11.70 -4.13 -6.54
C ILE A 145 -11.16 -5.37 -7.23
N PHE A 146 -11.77 -5.72 -8.35
CA PHE A 146 -11.34 -6.84 -9.17
C PHE A 146 -10.71 -6.34 -10.46
N THR A 147 -9.70 -7.02 -10.95
CA THR A 147 -9.04 -6.71 -12.20
C THR A 147 -8.81 -7.97 -13.02
N ASP A 148 -9.13 -7.89 -14.29
CA ASP A 148 -8.74 -8.90 -15.28
C ASP A 148 -8.04 -8.17 -16.44
N ILE A 149 -6.74 -7.98 -16.29
CA ILE A 149 -5.88 -7.21 -17.20
C ILE A 149 -4.76 -8.13 -17.64
N GLY A 150 -4.93 -8.83 -18.77
CA GLY A 150 -3.92 -9.70 -19.39
C GLY A 150 -3.18 -9.03 -20.54
N ASP A 151 -1.92 -9.42 -20.77
CA ASP A 151 -1.16 -9.03 -21.97
C ASP A 151 -1.49 -9.99 -23.13
N GLU A 152 -2.09 -9.47 -24.20
CA GLU A 152 -2.41 -10.21 -25.44
C GLU A 152 -1.17 -10.52 -26.31
N GLN A 153 0.05 -10.39 -25.81
CA GLN A 153 1.25 -10.30 -26.66
C GLN A 153 1.90 -11.64 -27.05
N SER A 154 1.37 -12.81 -26.71
CA SER A 154 1.93 -14.06 -27.19
C SER A 154 0.88 -15.07 -27.67
N ILE A 155 0.96 -15.40 -28.96
CA ILE A 155 0.06 -16.37 -29.64
C ILE A 155 0.25 -17.80 -29.08
N GLU A 156 1.42 -18.16 -28.57
CA GLU A 156 1.72 -19.46 -27.99
C GLU A 156 1.20 -19.64 -26.54
N GLN A 157 0.91 -18.54 -25.83
CA GLN A 157 0.30 -18.55 -24.50
C GLN A 157 -1.22 -18.38 -24.52
N SER A 158 -1.85 -18.24 -25.68
CA SER A 158 -3.26 -17.86 -25.82
C SER A 158 -4.25 -18.82 -25.14
N LEU A 159 -3.99 -20.12 -25.14
CA LEU A 159 -4.89 -21.11 -24.50
C LEU A 159 -4.80 -21.09 -22.97
N SER A 160 -3.61 -20.92 -22.42
CA SER A 160 -3.42 -20.82 -20.96
C SER A 160 -3.92 -19.46 -20.44
N THR A 161 -3.75 -18.40 -21.22
CA THR A 161 -4.23 -17.05 -20.90
C THR A 161 -5.77 -17.01 -20.92
N PHE A 162 -6.42 -17.60 -21.94
CA PHE A 162 -7.88 -17.67 -21.99
C PHE A 162 -8.46 -18.43 -20.80
N SER A 163 -7.88 -19.58 -20.45
CA SER A 163 -8.32 -20.36 -19.28
C SER A 163 -8.14 -19.57 -17.97
N SER A 164 -7.05 -18.84 -17.82
CA SER A 164 -6.80 -17.99 -16.65
C SER A 164 -7.80 -16.84 -16.56
N HIS A 165 -8.11 -16.17 -17.67
CA HIS A 165 -9.14 -15.13 -17.73
C HIS A 165 -10.53 -15.69 -17.35
N MET A 166 -10.90 -16.86 -17.86
CA MET A 166 -12.18 -17.49 -17.52
C MET A 166 -12.27 -17.82 -16.03
N ILE A 167 -11.20 -18.31 -15.42
CA ILE A 167 -11.17 -18.60 -13.98
C ILE A 167 -11.32 -17.28 -13.19
N ASN A 168 -10.57 -16.24 -13.56
CA ASN A 168 -10.67 -14.93 -12.92
C ASN A 168 -12.09 -14.35 -13.02
N ILE A 169 -12.72 -14.42 -14.20
CA ILE A 169 -14.10 -13.96 -14.39
C ILE A 169 -15.07 -14.76 -13.50
N VAL A 170 -14.93 -16.07 -13.41
CA VAL A 170 -15.76 -16.91 -12.54
C VAL A 170 -15.57 -16.51 -11.07
N ASP A 171 -14.33 -16.26 -10.66
CA ASP A 171 -14.03 -15.85 -9.28
C ASP A 171 -14.55 -14.45 -8.96
N ILE A 172 -14.53 -13.51 -9.94
CA ILE A 172 -15.16 -12.19 -9.81
C ILE A 172 -16.69 -12.30 -9.69
N LEU A 173 -17.30 -13.19 -10.44
CA LEU A 173 -18.77 -13.32 -10.42
C LEU A 173 -19.32 -13.97 -9.14
N LYS A 174 -18.53 -14.76 -8.41
CA LYS A 174 -18.94 -15.39 -7.16
C LYS A 174 -19.40 -14.38 -6.09
N PRO A 175 -18.58 -13.38 -5.68
CA PRO A 175 -19.00 -12.38 -4.70
C PRO A 175 -20.12 -11.47 -5.22
N VAL A 176 -20.14 -11.14 -6.52
CA VAL A 176 -21.20 -10.31 -7.13
C VAL A 176 -22.55 -11.02 -7.11
N SER A 177 -22.60 -12.35 -7.24
CA SER A 177 -23.85 -13.12 -7.17
C SER A 177 -24.50 -13.09 -5.79
N TYR A 178 -23.73 -13.00 -4.72
CA TYR A 178 -24.25 -12.92 -3.35
C TYR A 178 -24.81 -11.54 -2.99
N THR A 179 -24.38 -10.47 -3.62
CA THR A 179 -24.93 -9.12 -3.38
C THR A 179 -26.26 -8.87 -4.05
N HIS A 180 -26.67 -9.66 -5.04
CA HIS A 180 -27.97 -9.58 -5.69
C HIS A 180 -29.05 -10.49 -5.10
N LEU A 181 -28.73 -11.37 -4.14
CA LEU A 181 -29.65 -12.29 -3.49
C LEU A 181 -30.17 -11.79 -2.13
N THR A 182 -29.85 -10.55 -1.74
CA THR A 182 -30.38 -9.91 -0.54
C THR A 182 -31.28 -8.72 -0.91
N LEU A 183 -32.34 -9.00 -1.64
CA LEU A 183 -33.53 -8.14 -1.75
C LEU A 183 -34.75 -8.94 -1.30
#